data_bbeb906a47933bdbca56b6a08a46d3fa
#
_entry.id   bbeb906a47933bdbca56b6a08a46d3fa
#
_cell.length_a   1.000
_cell.length_b   1.000
_cell.length_c   1.000
_cell.angle_alpha   90.00
_cell.angle_beta   90.00
_cell.angle_gamma   90.00
#
_symmetry.space_group_name_H-M   'P 1'
#
loop_
_entity.id
_entity.type
_entity.pdbx_description
1 polymer ?
#
loop_
_entity_poly.entity_id
_entity_poly.type
_entity_poly.pdbx_seq_one_letter_code
_entity_poly.pdbx_strand_id
1 'polypeptide(L)'
;MKITRLFSVAAIMIAALALTSCNNKKFHINGNITEAQDSMLYLENISLNGPVKIDSVKLGEDGAFAFDEAAMDSVTPEFYRLRIANQTINLSIDSTETVKVKAAYPQMSFKYEVEG
;
A
#
# COMPACT_ATOMS: atom_id res chain seq x y z
N MET A 1 -22.03 -7.33 -33.93
CA MET A 1 -21.71 -5.98 -34.36
C MET A 1 -22.24 -4.91 -33.42
N LYS A 2 -23.52 -4.94 -33.06
CA LYS A 2 -24.10 -3.99 -32.12
C LYS A 2 -23.45 -4.09 -30.73
N ILE A 3 -23.09 -5.29 -30.32
CA ILE A 3 -22.46 -5.55 -29.03
C ILE A 3 -21.10 -4.84 -28.92
N THR A 4 -20.35 -4.81 -30.02
CA THR A 4 -19.05 -4.15 -30.04
C THR A 4 -19.15 -2.65 -29.76
N ARG A 5 -20.20 -2.02 -30.24
CA ARG A 5 -20.42 -0.59 -30.00
C ARG A 5 -20.73 -0.30 -28.55
N LEU A 6 -21.50 -1.19 -27.91
CA LEU A 6 -21.81 -1.06 -26.50
C LEU A 6 -20.55 -1.16 -25.63
N PHE A 7 -19.64 -2.06 -25.97
CA PHE A 7 -18.39 -2.18 -25.25
C PHE A 7 -17.55 -0.92 -25.37
N SER A 8 -17.53 -0.29 -26.53
CA SER A 8 -16.78 0.95 -26.72
C SER A 8 -17.30 2.07 -25.82
N VAL A 9 -18.61 2.18 -25.70
CA VAL A 9 -19.23 3.18 -24.80
C VAL A 9 -18.87 2.90 -23.35
N ALA A 10 -18.89 1.64 -22.92
CA ALA A 10 -18.54 1.28 -21.56
C ALA A 10 -17.08 1.62 -21.27
N ALA A 11 -16.18 1.41 -22.20
CA ALA A 11 -14.77 1.74 -22.03
C ALA A 11 -14.57 3.26 -21.84
N ILE A 12 -15.30 4.08 -22.55
CA ILE A 12 -15.23 5.53 -22.42
C ILE A 12 -15.70 5.97 -21.04
N MET A 13 -16.75 5.38 -20.53
CA MET A 13 -17.25 5.70 -19.19
C MET A 13 -16.25 5.33 -18.10
N ILE A 14 -15.58 4.20 -18.24
CA ILE A 14 -14.54 3.79 -17.29
C ILE A 14 -13.39 4.80 -17.28
N ALA A 15 -12.98 5.28 -18.44
CA ALA A 15 -11.93 6.29 -18.53
C ALA A 15 -12.32 7.59 -17.84
N ALA A 16 -13.57 8.01 -17.97
CA ALA A 16 -14.06 9.22 -17.30
C ALA A 16 -14.02 9.06 -15.77
N LEU A 17 -14.38 7.90 -15.25
CA LEU A 17 -14.31 7.63 -13.82
C LEU A 17 -12.87 7.66 -13.32
N ALA A 18 -11.94 7.12 -14.08
CA ALA A 18 -10.52 7.16 -13.74
C ALA A 18 -10.00 8.60 -13.64
N LEU A 19 -10.43 9.47 -14.54
CA LEU A 19 -10.05 10.88 -14.47
C LEU A 19 -10.59 11.56 -13.22
N THR A 20 -11.80 11.23 -12.81
CA THR A 20 -12.39 11.80 -11.59
C THR A 20 -11.58 11.40 -10.36
N SER A 21 -11.08 10.17 -10.30
CA SER A 21 -10.32 9.70 -9.14
C SER A 21 -8.91 10.29 -9.06
N CYS A 22 -8.41 10.94 -10.11
CA CYS A 22 -7.07 11.56 -10.10
C CYS A 22 -6.95 12.75 -9.15
N ASN A 23 -8.07 13.28 -8.64
CA ASN A 23 -8.04 14.38 -7.69
C ASN A 23 -7.67 13.95 -6.27
N ASN A 24 -7.67 12.66 -5.98
CA ASN A 24 -7.34 12.13 -4.68
C ASN A 24 -5.86 11.79 -4.63
N LYS A 25 -5.13 12.43 -3.73
CA LYS A 25 -3.71 12.13 -3.53
C LYS A 25 -3.59 10.86 -2.70
N LYS A 26 -2.86 9.90 -3.25
CA LYS A 26 -2.62 8.61 -2.58
C LYS A 26 -1.14 8.30 -2.58
N PHE A 27 -0.71 7.64 -1.52
CA PHE A 27 0.60 7.01 -1.51
C PHE A 27 0.45 5.50 -1.72
N HIS A 28 1.53 4.88 -2.14
CA HIS A 28 1.55 3.45 -2.45
C HIS A 28 2.71 2.79 -1.74
N ILE A 29 2.44 1.66 -1.10
CA ILE A 29 3.48 0.82 -0.51
C ILE A 29 3.30 -0.57 -1.08
N ASN A 30 4.32 -1.08 -1.77
CA ASN A 30 4.26 -2.42 -2.32
C ASN A 30 5.59 -3.12 -2.17
N GLY A 31 5.59 -4.41 -2.39
CA GLY A 31 6.82 -5.19 -2.31
C GLY A 31 6.57 -6.65 -1.99
N ASN A 32 7.57 -7.26 -1.39
CA ASN A 32 7.53 -8.67 -1.01
C ASN A 32 8.11 -8.87 0.37
N ILE A 33 7.38 -9.60 1.19
CA ILE A 33 7.90 -10.10 2.47
C ILE A 33 7.82 -11.61 2.40
N THR A 34 8.98 -12.25 2.27
CA THR A 34 9.07 -13.70 2.13
C THR A 34 9.00 -14.38 3.48
N GLU A 35 8.81 -15.70 3.48
CA GLU A 35 8.76 -16.53 4.70
C GLU A 35 7.64 -16.10 5.66
N ALA A 36 6.57 -15.56 5.10
CA ALA A 36 5.42 -15.07 5.88
C ALA A 36 4.09 -15.53 5.28
N GLN A 37 4.09 -16.64 4.56
CA GLN A 37 2.87 -17.16 3.94
C GLN A 37 1.75 -17.31 4.97
N ASP A 38 0.56 -16.88 4.59
CA ASP A 38 -0.65 -16.90 5.42
C ASP A 38 -0.63 -15.95 6.62
N SER A 39 0.41 -15.13 6.76
CA SER A 39 0.46 -14.12 7.81
C SER A 39 -0.31 -12.87 7.41
N MET A 40 -0.83 -12.16 8.41
CA MET A 40 -1.46 -10.85 8.19
C MET A 40 -0.41 -9.76 8.28
N LEU A 41 -0.32 -8.96 7.22
CA LEU A 41 0.51 -7.77 7.20
C LEU A 41 -0.38 -6.56 7.46
N TYR A 42 -0.06 -5.80 8.48
CA TYR A 42 -0.79 -4.60 8.87
C TYR A 42 -0.03 -3.36 8.44
N LEU A 43 -0.76 -2.38 7.91
CA LEU A 43 -0.25 -1.04 7.70
C LEU A 43 -0.81 -0.15 8.81
N GLU A 44 0.09 0.49 9.56
CA GLU A 44 -0.29 1.33 10.68
C GLU A 44 0.31 2.73 10.52
N ASN A 45 -0.45 3.75 10.94
CA ASN A 45 0.03 5.11 11.04
C ASN A 45 0.54 5.35 12.45
N ILE A 46 1.73 5.91 12.59
CA ILE A 46 2.30 6.22 13.90
C ILE A 46 1.91 7.65 14.25
N SER A 47 0.94 7.79 15.14
CA SER A 47 0.44 9.08 15.57
C SER A 47 0.91 9.41 16.98
N LEU A 48 0.61 10.63 17.44
CA LEU A 48 0.93 11.05 18.80
C LEU A 48 0.22 10.18 19.87
N ASN A 49 -0.90 9.60 19.50
CA ASN A 49 -1.69 8.74 20.40
C ASN A 49 -1.33 7.26 20.24
N GLY A 50 -0.29 6.94 19.49
CA GLY A 50 0.14 5.57 19.24
C GLY A 50 -0.21 5.08 17.85
N PRO A 51 0.10 3.81 17.55
CA PRO A 51 -0.16 3.24 16.24
C PRO A 51 -1.66 3.09 15.97
N VAL A 52 -2.07 3.43 14.76
CA VAL A 52 -3.46 3.28 14.30
C VAL A 52 -3.45 2.39 13.06
N LYS A 53 -4.19 1.28 13.11
CA LYS A 53 -4.30 0.38 11.96
C LYS A 53 -5.09 1.06 10.84
N ILE A 54 -4.49 1.11 9.65
CA ILE A 54 -5.11 1.69 8.47
C ILE A 54 -5.67 0.60 7.57
N ASP A 55 -4.90 -0.45 7.34
CA ASP A 55 -5.25 -1.51 6.40
C ASP A 55 -4.51 -2.79 6.76
N SER A 56 -4.89 -3.87 6.11
CA SER A 56 -4.23 -5.16 6.29
C SER A 56 -4.40 -6.01 5.05
N VAL A 57 -3.48 -6.97 4.87
CA VAL A 57 -3.55 -7.92 3.77
C VAL A 57 -2.96 -9.24 4.23
N LYS A 58 -3.53 -10.35 3.75
CA LYS A 58 -2.99 -11.67 4.00
C LYS A 58 -1.95 -12.00 2.93
N LEU A 59 -0.75 -12.36 3.33
CA LEU A 59 0.33 -12.65 2.40
C LEU A 59 0.20 -14.05 1.80
N GLY A 60 0.46 -14.16 0.49
CA GLY A 60 0.50 -15.43 -0.20
C GLY A 60 1.89 -16.05 -0.19
N GLU A 61 2.11 -17.05 -1.04
CA GLU A 61 3.38 -17.78 -1.11
C GLU A 61 4.56 -16.89 -1.47
N ASP A 62 4.38 -15.95 -2.38
CA ASP A 62 5.45 -15.08 -2.83
C ASP A 62 5.65 -13.87 -1.93
N GLY A 63 4.77 -13.66 -0.96
CA GLY A 63 4.85 -12.53 -0.04
C GLY A 63 4.54 -11.19 -0.66
N ALA A 64 4.02 -11.15 -1.87
CA ALA A 64 3.71 -9.90 -2.55
C ALA A 64 2.55 -9.18 -1.86
N PHE A 65 2.67 -7.86 -1.77
CA PHE A 65 1.61 -7.02 -1.21
C PHE A 65 1.58 -5.66 -1.86
N ALA A 66 0.45 -4.97 -1.74
CA ALA A 66 0.28 -3.60 -2.21
C ALA A 66 -0.77 -2.90 -1.36
N PHE A 67 -0.43 -1.71 -0.87
CA PHE A 67 -1.35 -0.80 -0.21
C PHE A 67 -1.44 0.50 -0.99
N ASP A 68 -2.65 0.96 -1.22
CA ASP A 68 -2.92 2.25 -1.88
C ASP A 68 -3.83 3.03 -0.94
N GLU A 69 -3.29 4.06 -0.29
CA GLU A 69 -3.99 4.76 0.78
C GLU A 69 -3.98 6.26 0.57
N ALA A 70 -5.04 6.91 1.02
CA ALA A 70 -5.10 8.36 1.01
C ALA A 70 -4.19 8.92 2.11
N ALA A 71 -3.41 9.94 1.78
CA ALA A 71 -2.56 10.59 2.77
C ALA A 71 -3.43 11.29 3.83
N MET A 72 -3.04 11.15 5.09
CA MET A 72 -3.76 11.80 6.20
C MET A 72 -3.46 13.29 6.24
N ASP A 73 -2.25 13.67 5.83
CA ASP A 73 -1.84 15.07 5.72
C ASP A 73 -1.08 15.23 4.41
N SER A 74 -1.51 16.16 3.56
CA SER A 74 -0.88 16.37 2.26
C SER A 74 0.31 17.34 2.30
N VAL A 75 0.60 17.95 3.44
CA VAL A 75 1.62 18.98 3.57
C VAL A 75 2.92 18.44 4.13
N THR A 76 2.84 17.54 5.12
CA THR A 76 4.03 17.00 5.79
C THR A 76 4.10 15.49 5.62
N PRO A 77 5.32 14.91 5.57
CA PRO A 77 5.47 13.46 5.61
C PRO A 77 4.90 12.88 6.89
N GLU A 78 4.35 11.69 6.78
CA GLU A 78 3.79 10.96 7.89
C GLU A 78 4.61 9.71 8.16
N PHE A 79 4.56 9.23 9.39
CA PHE A 79 5.23 7.98 9.77
C PHE A 79 4.25 6.83 9.75
N TYR A 80 4.67 5.75 9.13
CA TYR A 80 3.89 4.53 9.03
C TYR A 80 4.76 3.35 9.41
N ARG A 81 4.13 2.21 9.67
CA ARG A 81 4.88 0.98 9.84
C ARG A 81 4.13 -0.19 9.24
N LEU A 82 4.89 -1.13 8.71
CA LEU A 82 4.40 -2.45 8.32
C LEU A 82 4.65 -3.38 9.49
N ARG A 83 3.66 -4.19 9.84
CA ARG A 83 3.77 -5.10 10.99
C ARG A 83 3.22 -6.48 10.68
N ILE A 84 3.99 -7.50 11.03
CA ILE A 84 3.55 -8.89 11.10
C ILE A 84 3.86 -9.38 12.51
N ALA A 85 2.83 -9.72 13.29
CA ALA A 85 2.98 -10.09 14.69
C ALA A 85 3.75 -9.00 15.46
N ASN A 86 4.96 -9.30 15.94
CA ASN A 86 5.80 -8.33 16.65
C ASN A 86 6.96 -7.77 15.82
N GLN A 87 7.02 -8.12 14.53
CA GLN A 87 8.05 -7.61 13.61
C GLN A 87 7.54 -6.37 12.89
N THR A 88 8.35 -5.33 12.83
CA THR A 88 7.93 -4.05 12.23
C THR A 88 8.99 -3.47 11.30
N ILE A 89 8.53 -2.75 10.28
CA ILE A 89 9.37 -1.90 9.41
C ILE A 89 8.79 -0.50 9.45
N ASN A 90 9.59 0.48 9.87
CA ASN A 90 9.15 1.86 9.97
C ASN A 90 9.43 2.60 8.67
N LEU A 91 8.47 3.42 8.23
CA LEU A 91 8.52 4.16 6.98
C LEU A 91 8.16 5.62 7.21
N SER A 92 8.80 6.51 6.45
CA SER A 92 8.41 7.91 6.36
C SER A 92 7.94 8.15 4.93
N ILE A 93 6.70 8.61 4.76
CA ILE A 93 6.05 8.63 3.46
C ILE A 93 5.44 10.00 3.18
N ASP A 94 5.77 10.56 2.03
CA ASP A 94 5.11 11.75 1.51
C ASP A 94 3.75 11.39 0.89
N SER A 95 2.93 12.41 0.69
CA SER A 95 1.51 12.23 0.34
C SER A 95 1.25 11.51 -0.98
N THR A 96 2.22 11.49 -1.90
CA THR A 96 2.03 10.87 -3.22
C THR A 96 3.15 9.90 -3.58
N GLU A 97 3.95 9.53 -2.60
CA GLU A 97 5.13 8.69 -2.82
C GLU A 97 4.76 7.23 -3.09
N THR A 98 5.56 6.56 -3.88
CA THR A 98 5.49 5.10 -4.03
C THR A 98 6.72 4.50 -3.38
N VAL A 99 6.51 3.64 -2.40
CA VAL A 99 7.57 3.01 -1.63
C VAL A 99 7.56 1.50 -1.91
N LYS A 100 8.74 0.96 -2.20
CA LYS A 100 8.92 -0.49 -2.41
C LYS A 100 9.70 -1.07 -1.25
N VAL A 101 9.23 -2.20 -0.74
CA VAL A 101 9.81 -2.85 0.43
C VAL A 101 10.12 -4.31 0.13
N LYS A 102 11.32 -4.75 0.52
CA LYS A 102 11.71 -6.15 0.45
C LYS A 102 12.25 -6.59 1.79
N ALA A 103 11.74 -7.72 2.29
CA ALA A 103 12.19 -8.27 3.56
C ALA A 103 11.87 -9.76 3.62
N ALA A 104 12.42 -10.43 4.63
CA ALA A 104 12.03 -11.77 5.03
C ALA A 104 11.46 -11.69 6.43
N TYR A 105 10.32 -12.31 6.69
CA TYR A 105 9.60 -12.15 7.94
C TYR A 105 10.44 -12.36 9.20
N PRO A 106 11.25 -13.40 9.32
CA PRO A 106 11.98 -13.61 10.57
C PRO A 106 12.96 -12.50 10.92
N GLN A 107 13.36 -11.68 9.95
CA GLN A 107 14.38 -10.65 10.14
C GLN A 107 13.91 -9.27 9.73
N MET A 108 12.61 -9.08 9.51
CA MET A 108 12.11 -7.84 8.90
C MET A 108 12.29 -6.61 9.76
N SER A 109 12.42 -6.74 11.08
CA SER A 109 12.60 -5.59 11.95
C SER A 109 14.00 -4.97 11.87
N PHE A 110 14.97 -5.70 11.37
CA PHE A 110 16.35 -5.20 11.31
C PHE A 110 17.05 -5.46 9.99
N LYS A 111 16.45 -6.20 9.07
CA LYS A 111 17.03 -6.48 7.76
C LYS A 111 15.97 -6.36 6.68
N TYR A 112 15.94 -5.21 6.02
CA TYR A 112 14.97 -4.92 4.98
C TYR A 112 15.54 -3.90 4.01
N GLU A 113 14.94 -3.84 2.81
CA GLU A 113 15.28 -2.86 1.79
C GLU A 113 14.06 -2.00 1.50
N VAL A 114 14.26 -0.69 1.42
CA VAL A 114 13.20 0.28 1.11
C VAL A 114 13.69 1.20 0.01
N GLU A 115 12.89 1.32 -1.05
CA GLU A 115 13.11 2.27 -2.13
C GLU A 115 11.89 3.18 -2.23
N GLY A 116 12.15 4.48 -2.33
CA GLY A 116 11.06 5.43 -2.44
C GLY A 116 11.32 6.57 -3.37
#